data_ba218c99134d89bcc26ee3a2160b95c4
#
_entry.id   ba218c99134d89bcc26ee3a2160b95c4
#
_cell.length_a   1.000
_cell.length_b   1.000
_cell.length_c   1.000
_cell.angle_alpha   90.00
_cell.angle_beta   90.00
_cell.angle_gamma   90.00
#
_symmetry.space_group_name_H-M   'P 1'
#
loop_
_entity.id
_entity.type
_entity.pdbx_description
1 polymer ?
#
loop_
_entity_poly.entity_id
_entity_poly.type
_entity_poly.pdbx_seq_one_letter_code
_entity_poly.pdbx_strand_id
1 'polypeptide(L)'
;MAENRLTRYELELMDVLWTLGHGTVQDVCDKLVRNLAYTTVMTTLNLLATRKKVLSREKQGRAYVYRPIVTRDEVCRSVLSDLKAVLFGNQLSSLVLNLMADDEANETDAEILRDALRRLEENRG
;
A
#
# COMPACT_ATOMS: atom_id res chain seq x y z
N MET A 1 2.47 -1.28 -14.67
CA MET A 1 2.97 0.02 -15.12
C MET A 1 3.74 0.72 -14.02
N ALA A 2 4.90 1.26 -14.37
CA ALA A 2 5.74 1.94 -13.39
C ALA A 2 5.05 3.13 -12.73
N GLU A 3 4.15 3.80 -13.46
CA GLU A 3 3.45 4.98 -12.96
C GLU A 3 2.54 4.69 -11.79
N ASN A 4 2.03 3.47 -11.70
CA ASN A 4 1.10 3.09 -10.63
C ASN A 4 1.81 2.44 -9.45
N ARG A 5 3.11 2.26 -9.55
CA ARG A 5 3.87 1.66 -8.46
C ARG A 5 4.01 2.66 -7.31
N LEU A 6 3.68 2.21 -6.12
CA LEU A 6 3.74 3.05 -4.94
C LEU A 6 5.05 2.84 -4.21
N THR A 7 5.64 3.93 -3.74
CA THR A 7 6.84 3.87 -2.91
C THR A 7 6.45 3.45 -1.49
N ARG A 8 7.44 3.07 -0.68
CA ARG A 8 7.19 2.72 0.71
C ARG A 8 6.50 3.85 1.45
N TYR A 9 6.95 5.07 1.26
CA TYR A 9 6.35 6.23 1.90
C TYR A 9 4.89 6.42 1.46
N GLU A 10 4.63 6.28 0.17
CA GLU A 10 3.27 6.40 -0.33
C GLU A 10 2.35 5.32 0.24
N LEU A 11 2.88 4.10 0.40
CA LEU A 11 2.11 3.01 1.01
C LEU A 11 1.79 3.30 2.48
N GLU A 12 2.68 3.97 3.19
CA GLU A 12 2.41 4.38 4.58
C GLU A 12 1.20 5.31 4.65
N LEU A 13 1.12 6.27 3.74
CA LEU A 13 -0.01 7.19 3.68
C LEU A 13 -1.29 6.47 3.28
N MET A 14 -1.20 5.58 2.30
CA MET A 14 -2.35 4.78 1.88
C MET A 14 -2.86 3.90 3.02
N ASP A 15 -1.94 3.34 3.80
CA ASP A 15 -2.32 2.49 4.94
C ASP A 15 -3.19 3.25 5.93
N VAL A 16 -2.82 4.49 6.23
CA VAL A 16 -3.62 5.33 7.12
C VAL A 16 -5.02 5.56 6.54
N LEU A 17 -5.09 5.88 5.25
CA LEU A 17 -6.37 6.15 4.60
C LEU A 17 -7.23 4.89 4.47
N TRP A 18 -6.64 3.74 4.22
CA TRP A 18 -7.40 2.49 4.23
C TRP A 18 -7.99 2.22 5.62
N THR A 19 -7.23 2.50 6.66
CA THR A 19 -7.69 2.30 8.03
C THR A 19 -8.79 3.28 8.40
N LEU A 20 -8.64 4.55 8.02
CA LEU A 20 -9.63 5.58 8.32
C LEU A 20 -10.84 5.56 7.39
N GLY A 21 -10.67 5.05 6.18
CA GLY A 21 -11.69 5.10 5.14
C GLY A 21 -11.60 6.34 4.27
N HIS A 22 -11.32 7.47 4.89
CA HIS A 22 -11.07 8.75 4.21
C HIS A 22 -10.41 9.69 5.22
N GLY A 23 -9.86 10.79 4.74
CA GLY A 23 -9.29 11.76 5.65
C GLY A 23 -8.71 12.97 4.94
N THR A 24 -8.53 14.03 5.72
CA THR A 24 -7.82 15.23 5.29
C THR A 24 -6.33 15.02 5.46
N VAL A 25 -5.54 15.98 4.97
CA VAL A 25 -4.08 15.96 5.21
C VAL A 25 -3.79 15.92 6.70
N GLN A 26 -4.52 16.73 7.49
CA GLN A 26 -4.32 16.77 8.94
C GLN A 26 -4.65 15.44 9.60
N ASP A 27 -5.73 14.79 9.15
CA ASP A 27 -6.11 13.48 9.68
C ASP A 27 -5.00 12.46 9.45
N VAL A 28 -4.41 12.49 8.27
CA VAL A 28 -3.33 11.57 7.94
C VAL A 28 -2.10 11.88 8.78
N CYS A 29 -1.73 13.16 8.92
CA CYS A 29 -0.60 13.56 9.75
C CYS A 29 -0.76 13.09 11.19
N ASP A 30 -1.96 13.19 11.73
CA ASP A 30 -2.24 12.83 13.11
C ASP A 30 -2.10 11.32 13.37
N LYS A 31 -2.31 10.52 12.34
CA LYS A 31 -2.26 9.06 12.46
C LYS A 31 -0.95 8.44 12.02
N LEU A 32 -0.10 9.20 11.35
CA LEU A 32 1.19 8.65 10.92
C LEU A 32 2.09 8.39 12.13
N VAL A 33 2.73 7.24 12.12
CA VAL A 33 3.74 6.91 13.13
C VAL A 33 4.96 7.80 12.95
N ARG A 34 5.31 8.02 11.69
CA ARG A 34 6.43 8.88 11.33
C ARG A 34 6.02 10.33 11.39
N ASN A 35 6.86 11.15 12.01
CA ASN A 35 6.58 12.57 12.10
C ASN A 35 7.04 13.28 10.82
N LEU A 36 6.10 13.60 9.96
CA LEU A 36 6.38 14.25 8.69
C LEU A 36 5.73 15.63 8.64
N ALA A 37 6.34 16.53 7.88
CA ALA A 37 5.80 17.87 7.70
C ALA A 37 4.47 17.82 6.94
N TYR A 38 3.56 18.69 7.33
CA TYR A 38 2.26 18.80 6.71
C TYR A 38 2.36 18.96 5.19
N THR A 39 3.26 19.85 4.74
CA THR A 39 3.42 20.10 3.29
C THR A 39 3.92 18.86 2.54
N THR A 40 4.75 18.05 3.16
CA THR A 40 5.23 16.81 2.55
C THR A 40 4.09 15.85 2.37
N VAL A 41 3.26 15.67 3.40
CA VAL A 41 2.10 14.79 3.33
C VAL A 41 1.11 15.30 2.28
N MET A 42 0.83 16.59 2.28
CA MET A 42 -0.08 17.21 1.32
C MET A 42 0.38 16.98 -0.11
N THR A 43 1.65 17.23 -0.40
CA THR A 43 2.18 17.06 -1.75
C THR A 43 2.05 15.61 -2.20
N THR A 44 2.35 14.67 -1.31
CA THR A 44 2.27 13.25 -1.65
C THR A 44 0.83 12.81 -1.86
N LEU A 45 -0.10 13.23 -1.01
CA LEU A 45 -1.51 12.89 -1.20
C LEU A 45 -2.05 13.45 -2.51
N ASN A 46 -1.66 14.68 -2.87
CA ASN A 46 -2.06 15.25 -4.14
C ASN A 46 -1.50 14.45 -5.32
N LEU A 47 -0.28 14.00 -5.22
CA LEU A 47 0.34 13.16 -6.25
C LEU A 47 -0.43 11.85 -6.41
N LEU A 48 -0.78 11.22 -5.29
CA LEU A 48 -1.54 9.97 -5.30
C LEU A 48 -2.93 10.15 -5.93
N ALA A 49 -3.52 11.31 -5.75
CA ALA A 49 -4.84 11.59 -6.30
C ALA A 49 -4.78 11.97 -7.79
N THR A 50 -3.80 12.78 -8.17
CA THR A 50 -3.77 13.37 -9.52
C THR A 50 -2.96 12.57 -10.51
N ARG A 51 -1.81 12.07 -10.10
CA ARG A 51 -0.90 11.35 -11.00
C ARG A 51 -1.11 9.84 -10.95
N LYS A 52 -1.06 9.28 -9.77
CA LYS A 52 -1.15 7.83 -9.60
C LYS A 52 -2.58 7.33 -9.58
N LYS A 53 -3.51 8.21 -9.31
CA LYS A 53 -4.95 7.93 -9.37
C LYS A 53 -5.37 6.76 -8.51
N VAL A 54 -4.78 6.66 -7.33
CA VAL A 54 -5.16 5.67 -6.33
C VAL A 54 -6.01 6.26 -5.21
N LEU A 55 -6.13 7.60 -5.21
CA LEU A 55 -7.01 8.33 -4.31
C LEU A 55 -7.95 9.21 -5.12
N SER A 56 -9.15 9.40 -4.63
CA SER A 56 -9.99 10.51 -5.07
C SER A 56 -9.87 11.60 -4.02
N ARG A 57 -10.15 12.83 -4.41
CA ARG A 57 -10.20 13.92 -3.46
C ARG A 57 -11.43 14.79 -3.74
N GLU A 58 -11.99 15.28 -2.68
CA GLU A 58 -13.17 16.13 -2.75
C GLU A 58 -12.99 17.28 -1.79
N LYS A 59 -13.26 18.48 -2.26
CA LYS A 59 -13.12 19.65 -1.43
C LYS A 59 -14.32 19.76 -0.48
N GLN A 60 -14.03 19.86 0.81
CA GLN A 60 -15.04 20.05 1.84
C GLN A 60 -14.60 21.24 2.68
N GLY A 61 -15.31 22.37 2.52
CA GLY A 61 -14.88 23.60 3.14
C GLY A 61 -13.56 24.07 2.56
N ARG A 62 -12.55 24.24 3.40
CA ARG A 62 -11.23 24.68 2.96
C ARG A 62 -10.25 23.53 2.78
N ALA A 63 -10.66 22.33 3.08
CA ALA A 63 -9.78 21.18 3.05
C ALA A 63 -10.23 20.19 1.98
N TYR A 64 -9.28 19.43 1.45
CA TYR A 64 -9.60 18.27 0.63
C TYR A 64 -9.70 17.04 1.52
N VAL A 65 -10.67 16.22 1.22
CA VAL A 65 -10.80 14.89 1.84
C VAL A 65 -10.35 13.87 0.80
N TYR A 66 -9.42 13.03 1.18
CA TYR A 66 -8.85 12.01 0.30
C TYR A 66 -9.45 10.65 0.64
N ARG A 67 -9.75 9.88 -0.37
CA ARG A 67 -10.43 8.60 -0.21
C ARG A 67 -9.78 7.59 -1.15
N PRO A 68 -9.38 6.40 -0.64
CA PRO A 68 -8.81 5.39 -1.53
C PRO A 68 -9.84 4.93 -2.57
N ILE A 69 -9.40 4.81 -3.81
CA ILE A 69 -10.22 4.24 -4.88
C ILE A 69 -9.70 2.90 -5.33
N VAL A 70 -8.60 2.45 -4.71
CA VAL A 70 -8.09 1.09 -4.86
C VAL A 70 -8.07 0.46 -3.49
N THR A 71 -8.21 -0.86 -3.43
CA THR A 71 -8.19 -1.56 -2.15
C THR A 71 -6.77 -1.93 -1.79
N ARG A 72 -6.55 -2.17 -0.50
CA ARG A 72 -5.26 -2.69 -0.02
C ARG A 72 -4.90 -3.99 -0.74
N ASP A 73 -5.91 -4.85 -0.93
CA ASP A 73 -5.72 -6.14 -1.58
C ASP A 73 -5.28 -5.98 -3.03
N GLU A 74 -5.88 -5.04 -3.76
CA GLU A 74 -5.49 -4.77 -5.15
C GLU A 74 -4.05 -4.31 -5.25
N VAL A 75 -3.62 -3.42 -4.35
CA VAL A 75 -2.24 -2.93 -4.33
C VAL A 75 -1.30 -4.06 -3.96
N CYS A 76 -1.67 -4.88 -2.99
CA CYS A 76 -0.86 -6.02 -2.57
C CYS A 76 -0.64 -6.99 -3.74
N ARG A 77 -1.69 -7.29 -4.47
CA ARG A 77 -1.59 -8.18 -5.65
C ARG A 77 -0.68 -7.60 -6.72
N SER A 78 -0.78 -6.30 -6.95
CA SER A 78 0.06 -5.63 -7.94
C SER A 78 1.53 -5.71 -7.56
N VAL A 79 1.86 -5.46 -6.30
CA VAL A 79 3.23 -5.54 -5.80
C VAL A 79 3.76 -6.96 -5.93
N LEU A 80 2.96 -7.95 -5.52
CA LEU A 80 3.36 -9.34 -5.61
C LEU A 80 3.56 -9.79 -7.06
N SER A 81 2.71 -9.32 -7.95
CA SER A 81 2.83 -9.62 -9.38
C SER A 81 4.13 -9.07 -9.95
N ASP A 82 4.49 -7.83 -9.58
CA ASP A 82 5.72 -7.22 -10.02
C ASP A 82 6.95 -7.98 -9.50
N LEU A 83 6.92 -8.36 -8.23
CA LEU A 83 8.01 -9.14 -7.65
C LEU A 83 8.15 -10.51 -8.32
N LYS A 84 7.03 -11.14 -8.63
CA LYS A 84 7.03 -12.42 -9.31
C LYS A 84 7.70 -12.32 -10.68
N ALA A 85 7.38 -11.27 -11.41
CA ALA A 85 7.96 -11.04 -12.74
C ALA A 85 9.49 -10.86 -12.64
N VAL A 86 9.95 -10.13 -11.64
CA VAL A 86 11.38 -9.86 -11.44
C VAL A 86 12.11 -11.12 -10.97
N LEU A 87 11.50 -11.91 -10.12
CA LEU A 87 12.16 -13.02 -9.42
C LEU A 87 11.89 -14.39 -10.05
N PHE A 88 11.20 -14.41 -11.15
CA PHE A 88 10.95 -15.66 -11.90
C PHE A 88 10.28 -16.76 -11.07
N GLY A 89 9.16 -16.40 -10.47
CA GLY A 89 8.26 -17.40 -9.89
C GLY A 89 8.74 -18.03 -8.59
N ASN A 90 9.54 -19.08 -8.69
CA ASN A 90 9.91 -19.88 -7.53
C ASN A 90 10.59 -19.09 -6.41
N GLN A 91 11.28 -18.03 -6.75
CA GLN A 91 12.01 -17.24 -5.76
C GLN A 91 11.11 -16.32 -4.94
N LEU A 92 9.90 -16.09 -5.41
CA LEU A 92 8.97 -15.26 -4.67
C LEU A 92 8.62 -15.86 -3.31
N SER A 93 8.35 -17.17 -3.28
CA SER A 93 8.04 -17.84 -2.01
C SER A 93 9.20 -17.73 -1.02
N SER A 94 10.42 -17.92 -1.49
CA SER A 94 11.60 -17.80 -0.64
C SER A 94 11.78 -16.39 -0.12
N LEU A 95 11.56 -15.39 -0.98
CA LEU A 95 11.68 -14.00 -0.58
C LEU A 95 10.68 -13.65 0.50
N VAL A 96 9.43 -14.04 0.32
CA VAL A 96 8.38 -13.74 1.30
C VAL A 96 8.68 -14.45 2.62
N LEU A 97 9.11 -15.70 2.58
CA LEU A 97 9.46 -16.43 3.79
C LEU A 97 10.65 -15.80 4.52
N ASN A 98 11.63 -15.31 3.77
CA ASN A 98 12.77 -14.63 4.38
C ASN A 98 12.35 -13.32 5.04
N LEU A 99 11.48 -12.55 4.40
CA LEU A 99 10.97 -11.31 4.98
C LEU A 99 10.19 -11.58 6.26
N MET A 100 9.42 -12.65 6.28
CA MET A 100 8.67 -13.04 7.48
C MET A 100 9.59 -13.47 8.61
N ALA A 101 10.70 -14.13 8.30
CA ALA A 101 11.65 -14.58 9.31
C ALA A 101 12.42 -13.42 9.93
N ASP A 102 12.71 -12.39 9.14
CA ASP A 102 13.49 -11.24 9.61
C ASP A 102 12.68 -10.25 10.40
N ASP A 103 11.39 -10.14 10.10
CA ASP A 103 10.53 -9.19 10.77
C ASP A 103 9.85 -9.80 11.97
N GLU A 104 9.36 -8.94 12.83
CA GLU A 104 8.57 -9.33 13.98
C GLU A 104 7.11 -9.60 13.58
N ALA A 105 6.90 -10.12 12.39
CA ALA A 105 5.57 -10.48 11.93
C ALA A 105 4.97 -11.54 12.84
N ASN A 106 3.73 -11.34 13.24
CA ASN A 106 3.06 -12.32 14.09
C ASN A 106 2.56 -13.49 13.25
N GLU A 107 2.09 -14.54 13.92
CA GLU A 107 1.60 -15.74 13.26
C GLU A 107 0.44 -15.47 12.32
N THR A 108 -0.41 -14.52 12.65
CA THR A 108 -1.56 -14.17 11.82
C THR A 108 -1.09 -13.61 10.48
N ASP A 109 -0.10 -12.72 10.52
CA ASP A 109 0.47 -12.15 9.29
C ASP A 109 1.12 -13.25 8.45
N ALA A 110 1.81 -14.16 9.09
CA ALA A 110 2.45 -15.28 8.41
C ALA A 110 1.41 -16.17 7.70
N GLU A 111 0.30 -16.44 8.34
CA GLU A 111 -0.78 -17.23 7.76
C GLU A 111 -1.39 -16.54 6.55
N ILE A 112 -1.63 -15.24 6.66
CA ILE A 112 -2.18 -14.44 5.56
C ILE A 112 -1.27 -14.49 4.36
N LEU A 113 0.04 -14.32 4.58
CA LEU A 113 1.02 -14.35 3.49
C LEU A 113 1.12 -15.73 2.86
N ARG A 114 1.11 -16.79 3.66
CA ARG A 114 1.14 -18.15 3.13
C ARG A 114 -0.09 -18.45 2.29
N ASP A 115 -1.25 -18.00 2.74
CA ASP A 115 -2.49 -18.20 2.01
C ASP A 115 -2.47 -17.43 0.68
N ALA A 116 -1.97 -16.20 0.70
CA ALA A 116 -1.84 -15.39 -0.50
C ALA A 116 -0.91 -16.04 -1.51
N LEU A 117 0.24 -16.56 -1.04
CA LEU A 117 1.19 -17.26 -1.90
C LEU A 117 0.57 -18.51 -2.52
N ARG A 118 -0.16 -19.27 -1.73
CA ARG A 118 -0.81 -20.47 -2.21
C ARG A 118 -1.80 -20.14 -3.32
N ARG A 119 -2.59 -19.09 -3.15
CA ARG A 119 -3.55 -18.65 -4.15
C ARG A 119 -2.86 -18.22 -5.44
N LEU A 120 -1.72 -17.54 -5.32
CA LEU A 120 -0.95 -17.16 -6.49
C LEU A 120 -0.43 -18.37 -7.24
N GLU A 121 0.04 -19.38 -6.53
CA GLU A 121 0.53 -20.60 -7.14
C GLU A 121 -0.59 -21.37 -7.85
N GLU A 122 -1.76 -21.44 -7.23
CA GLU A 122 -2.93 -22.08 -7.83
C GLU A 122 -3.35 -21.37 -9.10
N ASN A 123 -3.27 -20.05 -9.14
CA ASN A 123 -3.67 -19.27 -10.30
C ASN A 123 -2.67 -19.33 -11.43
N ARG A 124 -1.47 -19.83 -11.19
CA ARG A 124 -0.46 -19.99 -12.23
C ARG A 124 -0.78 -21.14 -13.17
N GLY A 125 -1.40 -22.16 -12.63
CA GLY A 125 -1.70 -23.36 -13.37
C GLY A 125 -2.71 -23.12 -14.46
#